data_bf590420d835de0b6a2bf22e6a013e9f
#
_entry.id   bf590420d835de0b6a2bf22e6a013e9f
#
_cell.length_a   1.000
_cell.length_b   1.000
_cell.length_c   1.000
_cell.angle_alpha   90.00
_cell.angle_beta   90.00
_cell.angle_gamma   90.00
#
_symmetry.space_group_name_H-M   'P 1'
#
loop_
_entity.id
_entity.type
_entity.pdbx_description
1 polymer ?
#
loop_
_entity_poly.entity_id
_entity_poly.type
_entity_poly.pdbx_seq_one_letter_code
_entity_poly.pdbx_strand_id
1 'polypeptide(L)'
;APDPSSFYPYVHCLACRGILGGYACGAPGEPCNLNHDPYFRPGALITRGQIAKIVSNSAGLSDDPGPTQMYEDVNSFNPFCVWINRLTHRGYMGGYTCGIAADEPCVPPANMPYFRPGSNATRGQLSKIVANAAGLIDPHTDQTFTDVPRESPFYVWIENLASRGYIGGYACGGVNPQTGSSEACDGQNRAWFRGANNVTRAQAAKIDANTFFPNCNPSVR
;
A
#
# COMPACT_ATOMS: atom_id res chain seq x y z
N ALA A 1 -7.17 26.87 10.83
CA ALA A 1 -7.83 25.61 11.23
C ALA A 1 -7.28 24.50 10.34
N PRO A 2 -6.87 23.36 10.87
CA PRO A 2 -6.50 22.27 10.01
C PRO A 2 -7.73 21.91 9.17
N ASP A 3 -7.58 21.94 7.87
CA ASP A 3 -8.52 21.30 6.97
C ASP A 3 -8.64 19.84 7.45
N PRO A 4 -9.81 19.38 7.87
CA PRO A 4 -10.01 17.98 8.20
C PRO A 4 -9.96 17.21 6.90
N SER A 5 -8.76 17.06 6.31
CA SER A 5 -8.63 16.16 5.18
C SER A 5 -9.26 14.83 5.63
N SER A 6 -10.09 14.24 4.82
CA SER A 6 -10.76 12.97 5.13
C SER A 6 -9.79 11.85 5.52
N PHE A 7 -8.49 12.09 5.40
CA PHE A 7 -7.40 11.17 5.76
C PHE A 7 -6.73 11.49 7.11
N TYR A 8 -6.95 12.69 7.68
CA TYR A 8 -6.26 13.11 8.92
C TYR A 8 -6.39 12.10 10.06
N PRO A 9 -7.59 11.56 10.39
CA PRO A 9 -7.73 10.62 11.50
C PRO A 9 -6.88 9.37 11.35
N TYR A 10 -6.79 8.84 10.14
CA TYR A 10 -6.02 7.63 9.83
C TYR A 10 -4.50 7.88 9.92
N VAL A 11 -4.06 8.98 9.32
CA VAL A 11 -2.64 9.39 9.36
C VAL A 11 -2.20 9.65 10.80
N HIS A 12 -2.97 10.43 11.55
CA HIS A 12 -2.69 10.74 12.96
C HIS A 12 -2.67 9.47 13.83
N CYS A 13 -3.62 8.56 13.61
CA CYS A 13 -3.71 7.30 14.34
C CYS A 13 -2.47 6.42 14.15
N LEU A 14 -1.97 6.27 12.92
CA LEU A 14 -0.77 5.50 12.62
C LEU A 14 0.51 6.24 13.07
N ALA A 15 0.54 7.56 12.95
CA ALA A 15 1.68 8.36 13.38
C ALA A 15 1.87 8.31 14.91
N CYS A 16 0.80 8.44 15.70
CA CYS A 16 0.85 8.31 17.16
C CYS A 16 1.29 6.92 17.64
N ARG A 17 1.17 5.89 16.79
CA ARG A 17 1.68 4.54 17.04
C ARG A 17 3.11 4.32 16.56
N GLY A 18 3.76 5.33 15.97
CA GLY A 18 5.09 5.20 15.40
C GLY A 18 5.16 4.33 14.13
N ILE A 19 4.01 3.98 13.54
CA ILE A 19 3.91 3.10 12.37
C ILE A 19 4.35 3.82 11.10
N LEU A 20 3.94 5.07 10.95
CA LEU A 20 4.36 5.92 9.84
C LEU A 20 4.95 7.24 10.34
N GLY A 21 5.82 7.82 9.52
CA GLY A 21 6.43 9.11 9.80
C GLY A 21 6.27 10.08 8.62
N GLY A 22 6.73 11.31 8.88
CA GLY A 22 6.83 12.37 7.88
C GLY A 22 8.24 12.54 7.35
N TYR A 23 8.40 13.55 6.53
CA TYR A 23 9.67 14.05 6.00
C TYR A 23 10.07 15.29 6.78
N ALA A 24 11.37 15.47 7.05
CA ALA A 24 11.85 16.67 7.71
C ALA A 24 11.40 17.93 6.95
N CYS A 25 11.03 18.96 7.69
CA CYS A 25 10.72 20.28 7.12
C CYS A 25 11.97 20.93 6.52
N GLY A 26 11.80 22.04 5.78
CA GLY A 26 12.89 22.80 5.16
C GLY A 26 13.11 22.51 3.68
N ALA A 27 12.38 21.57 3.10
CA ALA A 27 12.35 21.39 1.64
C ALA A 27 11.59 22.55 0.95
N PRO A 28 11.82 22.80 -0.37
CA PRO A 28 11.07 23.80 -1.10
C PRO A 28 9.55 23.61 -0.95
N GLY A 29 8.85 24.64 -0.50
CA GLY A 29 7.41 24.60 -0.23
C GLY A 29 7.02 23.95 1.11
N GLU A 30 7.97 23.53 1.93
CA GLU A 30 7.75 22.88 3.23
C GLU A 30 8.54 23.61 4.34
N PRO A 31 8.22 24.86 4.66
CA PRO A 31 8.94 25.62 5.68
C PRO A 31 8.79 24.98 7.07
N CYS A 32 9.83 25.06 7.89
CA CYS A 32 9.75 24.63 9.27
C CYS A 32 8.91 25.61 10.11
N ASN A 33 8.00 25.06 10.91
CA ASN A 33 7.36 25.80 11.99
C ASN A 33 8.26 25.78 13.25
N LEU A 34 7.82 26.41 14.33
CA LEU A 34 8.59 26.51 15.58
C LEU A 34 8.91 25.14 16.22
N ASN A 35 8.09 24.13 15.96
CA ASN A 35 8.27 22.78 16.49
C ASN A 35 9.07 21.88 15.56
N HIS A 36 9.45 22.35 14.38
CA HIS A 36 10.07 21.55 13.32
C HIS A 36 9.23 20.30 12.95
N ASP A 37 7.89 20.44 12.96
CA ASP A 37 6.99 19.33 12.65
C ASP A 37 7.25 18.78 11.24
N PRO A 38 7.24 17.44 11.07
CA PRO A 38 7.49 16.83 9.77
C PRO A 38 6.28 16.93 8.83
N TYR A 39 6.54 16.94 7.54
CA TYR A 39 5.52 16.91 6.49
C TYR A 39 5.12 15.50 6.12
N PHE A 40 3.84 15.18 6.14
CA PHE A 40 3.35 13.85 5.76
C PHE A 40 3.29 13.64 4.24
N ARG A 41 3.04 14.69 3.47
CA ARG A 41 2.88 14.65 2.00
C ARG A 41 1.76 13.68 1.56
N PRO A 42 0.50 13.95 1.90
CA PRO A 42 -0.61 13.01 1.71
C PRO A 42 -0.85 12.61 0.24
N GLY A 43 -0.62 13.53 -0.69
CA GLY A 43 -0.77 13.29 -2.14
C GLY A 43 0.42 12.60 -2.80
N ALA A 44 1.57 12.47 -2.13
CA ALA A 44 2.71 11.76 -2.68
C ALA A 44 2.41 10.27 -2.85
N LEU A 45 2.93 9.66 -3.92
CA LEU A 45 2.83 8.22 -4.14
C LEU A 45 3.66 7.47 -3.10
N ILE A 46 3.17 6.31 -2.68
CA ILE A 46 3.88 5.46 -1.72
C ILE A 46 4.69 4.40 -2.45
N THR A 47 5.91 4.15 -1.98
CA THR A 47 6.78 3.13 -2.55
C THR A 47 6.57 1.77 -1.90
N ARG A 48 7.01 0.71 -2.60
CA ARG A 48 6.94 -0.67 -2.12
C ARG A 48 7.70 -0.87 -0.81
N GLY A 49 8.87 -0.24 -0.65
CA GLY A 49 9.64 -0.27 0.59
C GLY A 49 8.91 0.42 1.75
N GLN A 50 8.26 1.55 1.50
CA GLN A 50 7.45 2.23 2.49
C GLN A 50 6.22 1.41 2.92
N ILE A 51 5.55 0.73 1.97
CA ILE A 51 4.45 -0.20 2.29
C ILE A 51 4.96 -1.35 3.15
N ALA A 52 6.11 -1.93 2.82
CA ALA A 52 6.68 -3.01 3.61
C ALA A 52 6.87 -2.61 5.08
N LYS A 53 7.39 -1.40 5.33
CA LYS A 53 7.54 -0.87 6.69
C LYS A 53 6.19 -0.67 7.38
N ILE A 54 5.24 0.00 6.74
CA ILE A 54 3.95 0.32 7.35
C ILE A 54 3.21 -0.97 7.69
N VAL A 55 3.00 -1.87 6.72
CA VAL A 55 2.23 -3.10 6.92
C VAL A 55 2.91 -4.04 7.92
N SER A 56 4.24 -4.19 7.88
CA SER A 56 4.96 -5.01 8.86
C SER A 56 4.75 -4.50 10.29
N ASN A 57 4.81 -3.18 10.48
CA ASN A 57 4.59 -2.57 11.80
C ASN A 57 3.12 -2.67 12.23
N SER A 58 2.17 -2.42 11.34
CA SER A 58 0.73 -2.50 11.64
C SER A 58 0.29 -3.92 11.99
N ALA A 59 0.86 -4.91 11.34
CA ALA A 59 0.63 -6.33 11.65
C ALA A 59 1.41 -6.82 12.88
N GLY A 60 2.16 -5.95 13.57
CA GLY A 60 2.90 -6.29 14.78
C GLY A 60 4.08 -7.24 14.55
N LEU A 61 4.61 -7.31 13.33
CA LEU A 61 5.73 -8.20 13.01
C LEU A 61 7.04 -7.63 13.55
N SER A 62 7.59 -8.27 14.57
CA SER A 62 8.79 -7.82 15.28
C SER A 62 9.95 -8.84 15.26
N ASP A 63 9.74 -10.00 14.63
CA ASP A 63 10.76 -11.03 14.49
C ASP A 63 12.00 -10.55 13.71
N ASP A 64 13.15 -11.12 14.02
CA ASP A 64 14.35 -10.96 13.21
C ASP A 64 14.26 -11.89 11.99
N PRO A 65 14.20 -11.35 10.76
CA PRO A 65 14.14 -12.19 9.56
C PRO A 65 15.47 -12.83 9.20
N GLY A 66 16.53 -12.59 10.00
CA GLY A 66 17.86 -13.05 9.73
C GLY A 66 18.62 -12.24 8.66
N PRO A 67 19.91 -12.55 8.44
CA PRO A 67 20.79 -11.77 7.57
C PRO A 67 20.68 -12.14 6.09
N THR A 68 19.84 -13.11 5.70
CA THR A 68 19.79 -13.63 4.33
C THR A 68 19.26 -12.57 3.38
N GLN A 69 20.06 -12.21 2.38
CA GLN A 69 19.62 -11.36 1.28
C GLN A 69 18.69 -12.15 0.37
N MET A 70 17.49 -11.63 0.12
CA MET A 70 16.44 -12.29 -0.68
C MET A 70 16.26 -11.67 -2.06
N TYR A 71 16.76 -10.45 -2.26
CA TYR A 71 16.59 -9.66 -3.49
C TYR A 71 17.90 -9.02 -3.88
N GLU A 72 18.16 -8.92 -5.19
CA GLU A 72 19.40 -8.34 -5.71
C GLU A 72 19.55 -6.85 -5.29
N ASP A 73 18.46 -6.12 -5.27
CA ASP A 73 18.40 -4.68 -4.97
C ASP A 73 18.07 -4.33 -3.50
N VAL A 74 18.04 -5.34 -2.60
CA VAL A 74 17.79 -5.14 -1.16
C VAL A 74 18.86 -5.82 -0.35
N ASN A 75 19.96 -5.14 -0.13
CA ASN A 75 21.04 -5.58 0.77
C ASN A 75 20.78 -5.11 2.22
N SER A 76 21.67 -5.49 3.15
CA SER A 76 21.57 -5.16 4.58
C SER A 76 21.61 -3.66 4.89
N PHE A 77 22.12 -2.82 3.99
CA PHE A 77 22.14 -1.36 4.13
C PHE A 77 20.85 -0.68 3.64
N ASN A 78 19.97 -1.43 2.95
CA ASN A 78 18.70 -0.88 2.52
C ASN A 78 17.84 -0.56 3.75
N PRO A 79 17.34 0.69 3.90
CA PRO A 79 16.58 1.11 5.08
C PRO A 79 15.27 0.35 5.29
N PHE A 80 14.81 -0.40 4.29
CA PHE A 80 13.59 -1.20 4.37
C PHE A 80 13.86 -2.71 4.48
N CYS A 81 15.12 -3.15 4.48
CA CYS A 81 15.52 -4.57 4.40
C CYS A 81 14.75 -5.46 5.39
N VAL A 82 14.74 -5.09 6.67
CA VAL A 82 14.10 -5.87 7.74
C VAL A 82 12.61 -6.07 7.48
N TRP A 83 11.88 -5.02 7.14
CA TRP A 83 10.43 -5.11 6.90
C TRP A 83 10.10 -5.84 5.59
N ILE A 84 10.91 -5.67 4.55
CA ILE A 84 10.78 -6.40 3.29
C ILE A 84 10.94 -7.90 3.56
N ASN A 85 12.00 -8.29 4.26
CA ASN A 85 12.28 -9.71 4.55
C ASN A 85 11.18 -10.33 5.42
N ARG A 86 10.66 -9.61 6.43
CA ARG A 86 9.54 -10.09 7.26
C ARG A 86 8.32 -10.45 6.43
N LEU A 87 7.92 -9.57 5.51
CA LEU A 87 6.75 -9.80 4.65
C LEU A 87 7.02 -10.87 3.57
N THR A 88 8.26 -10.93 3.06
CA THR A 88 8.66 -11.92 2.06
C THR A 88 8.66 -13.34 2.64
N HIS A 89 9.22 -13.54 3.84
CA HIS A 89 9.23 -14.85 4.51
C HIS A 89 7.82 -15.40 4.75
N ARG A 90 6.82 -14.51 4.89
CA ARG A 90 5.41 -14.88 5.05
C ARG A 90 4.64 -15.00 3.73
N GLY A 91 5.29 -14.74 2.60
CA GLY A 91 4.64 -14.73 1.29
C GLY A 91 3.66 -13.55 1.08
N TYR A 92 3.69 -12.52 1.94
CA TYR A 92 2.80 -11.36 1.81
C TYR A 92 3.25 -10.38 0.73
N MET A 93 4.57 -10.31 0.49
CA MET A 93 5.18 -9.58 -0.63
C MET A 93 6.15 -10.48 -1.38
N GLY A 94 6.37 -10.17 -2.66
CA GLY A 94 7.36 -10.83 -3.49
C GLY A 94 8.06 -9.85 -4.41
N GLY A 95 9.11 -10.32 -5.09
CA GLY A 95 9.87 -9.59 -6.09
C GLY A 95 9.46 -9.94 -7.51
N TYR A 96 10.25 -9.43 -8.45
CA TYR A 96 10.13 -9.65 -9.88
C TYR A 96 11.32 -10.48 -10.34
N THR A 97 11.09 -11.45 -11.20
CA THR A 97 12.14 -12.31 -11.76
C THR A 97 13.21 -11.45 -12.43
N CYS A 98 14.48 -11.73 -12.14
CA CYS A 98 15.60 -11.09 -12.83
C CYS A 98 15.58 -11.36 -14.35
N GLY A 99 16.25 -10.52 -15.15
CA GLY A 99 16.36 -10.66 -16.59
C GLY A 99 15.12 -10.28 -17.39
N ILE A 100 14.01 -9.89 -16.74
CA ILE A 100 12.79 -9.41 -17.44
C ILE A 100 12.96 -7.94 -17.86
N ALA A 101 13.46 -7.11 -16.96
CA ALA A 101 13.80 -5.72 -17.26
C ALA A 101 15.29 -5.62 -17.64
N ALA A 102 15.61 -4.74 -18.59
CA ALA A 102 16.98 -4.61 -19.10
C ALA A 102 18.00 -4.14 -18.05
N ASP A 103 17.53 -3.40 -17.04
CA ASP A 103 18.32 -2.88 -15.93
C ASP A 103 18.32 -3.80 -14.69
N GLU A 104 17.73 -4.99 -14.82
CA GLU A 104 17.63 -5.99 -13.76
C GLU A 104 18.23 -7.35 -14.21
N PRO A 105 19.52 -7.42 -14.49
CA PRO A 105 20.15 -8.67 -14.97
C PRO A 105 20.14 -9.75 -13.88
N CYS A 106 20.11 -11.01 -14.29
CA CYS A 106 20.38 -12.10 -13.37
C CYS A 106 21.87 -12.14 -13.01
N VAL A 107 22.17 -12.10 -11.71
CA VAL A 107 23.55 -12.12 -11.20
C VAL A 107 23.87 -13.52 -10.66
N PRO A 108 24.70 -14.30 -11.39
CA PRO A 108 25.12 -15.64 -10.93
C PRO A 108 25.96 -15.56 -9.64
N PRO A 109 25.95 -16.62 -8.80
CA PRO A 109 25.21 -17.87 -8.99
C PRO A 109 23.77 -17.82 -8.49
N ALA A 110 23.37 -16.79 -7.70
CA ALA A 110 22.12 -16.77 -6.97
C ALA A 110 20.92 -16.42 -7.88
N ASN A 111 21.11 -15.59 -8.90
CA ASN A 111 20.06 -15.10 -9.79
C ASN A 111 18.82 -14.62 -9.02
N MET A 112 19.04 -13.81 -7.98
CA MET A 112 17.96 -13.35 -7.10
C MET A 112 16.97 -12.46 -7.83
N PRO A 113 15.68 -12.46 -7.41
CA PRO A 113 14.69 -11.52 -7.93
C PRO A 113 14.99 -10.09 -7.47
N TYR A 114 14.32 -9.11 -8.09
CA TYR A 114 14.36 -7.70 -7.71
C TYR A 114 13.10 -7.31 -6.94
N PHE A 115 13.25 -6.64 -5.80
CA PHE A 115 12.11 -6.16 -5.02
C PHE A 115 11.58 -4.82 -5.51
N ARG A 116 12.45 -3.95 -6.01
CA ARG A 116 12.16 -2.58 -6.44
C ARG A 116 11.63 -1.72 -5.29
N PRO A 117 12.36 -1.52 -4.17
CA PRO A 117 11.86 -0.83 -2.99
C PRO A 117 11.45 0.63 -3.24
N GLY A 118 12.07 1.29 -4.24
CA GLY A 118 11.75 2.65 -4.66
C GLY A 118 10.57 2.79 -5.63
N SER A 119 10.08 1.69 -6.19
CA SER A 119 8.96 1.75 -7.16
C SER A 119 7.64 2.01 -6.45
N ASN A 120 6.77 2.80 -7.11
CA ASN A 120 5.42 3.05 -6.62
C ASN A 120 4.59 1.77 -6.64
N ALA A 121 3.72 1.62 -5.65
CA ALA A 121 2.81 0.49 -5.60
C ALA A 121 1.41 0.87 -6.10
N THR A 122 0.73 -0.10 -6.71
CA THR A 122 -0.65 0.07 -7.14
C THR A 122 -1.63 -0.26 -6.00
N ARG A 123 -2.88 0.19 -6.16
CA ARG A 123 -3.96 -0.09 -5.20
C ARG A 123 -4.21 -1.60 -5.06
N GLY A 124 -4.17 -2.36 -6.17
CA GLY A 124 -4.30 -3.82 -6.15
C GLY A 124 -3.16 -4.50 -5.39
N GLN A 125 -1.93 -4.06 -5.62
CA GLN A 125 -0.77 -4.58 -4.87
C GLN A 125 -0.88 -4.30 -3.37
N LEU A 126 -1.26 -3.07 -2.97
CA LEU A 126 -1.47 -2.74 -1.56
C LEU A 126 -2.56 -3.62 -0.94
N SER A 127 -3.70 -3.81 -1.63
CA SER A 127 -4.79 -4.66 -1.13
C SER A 127 -4.33 -6.08 -0.87
N LYS A 128 -3.55 -6.67 -1.79
CA LYS A 128 -2.97 -8.01 -1.59
C LYS A 128 -2.10 -8.07 -0.34
N ILE A 129 -1.20 -7.10 -0.16
CA ILE A 129 -0.24 -7.11 0.95
C ILE A 129 -0.97 -6.95 2.28
N VAL A 130 -1.88 -5.98 2.38
CA VAL A 130 -2.65 -5.70 3.60
C VAL A 130 -3.57 -6.86 3.96
N ALA A 131 -4.32 -7.39 3.00
CA ALA A 131 -5.22 -8.51 3.24
C ALA A 131 -4.48 -9.78 3.69
N ASN A 132 -3.38 -10.12 3.04
CA ASN A 132 -2.53 -11.24 3.46
C ASN A 132 -1.98 -11.05 4.88
N ALA A 133 -1.46 -9.87 5.19
CA ALA A 133 -0.89 -9.58 6.51
C ALA A 133 -1.94 -9.59 7.62
N ALA A 134 -3.20 -9.28 7.29
CA ALA A 134 -4.34 -9.34 8.19
C ALA A 134 -5.05 -10.71 8.22
N GLY A 135 -4.60 -11.69 7.42
CA GLY A 135 -5.22 -13.01 7.32
C GLY A 135 -6.59 -13.00 6.62
N LEU A 136 -6.88 -11.98 5.81
CA LEU A 136 -8.16 -11.82 5.11
C LEU A 136 -8.08 -12.43 3.71
N ILE A 137 -8.26 -13.74 3.64
CA ILE A 137 -8.12 -14.53 2.42
C ILE A 137 -9.34 -15.43 2.14
N ASP A 138 -10.50 -15.11 2.74
CA ASP A 138 -11.72 -15.87 2.56
C ASP A 138 -12.15 -15.91 1.08
N PRO A 139 -12.67 -17.03 0.58
CA PRO A 139 -13.23 -17.08 -0.76
C PRO A 139 -14.43 -16.13 -0.91
N HIS A 140 -14.51 -15.42 -2.02
CA HIS A 140 -15.62 -14.54 -2.38
C HIS A 140 -16.31 -14.99 -3.67
N THR A 141 -17.62 -14.75 -3.75
CA THR A 141 -18.43 -14.99 -4.95
C THR A 141 -19.03 -13.71 -5.52
N ASP A 142 -19.09 -12.65 -4.70
CA ASP A 142 -19.66 -11.38 -5.09
C ASP A 142 -18.61 -10.49 -5.76
N GLN A 143 -19.05 -9.60 -6.61
CA GLN A 143 -18.19 -8.61 -7.27
C GLN A 143 -18.65 -7.20 -6.86
N THR A 144 -17.83 -6.52 -6.06
CA THR A 144 -18.11 -5.16 -5.56
C THR A 144 -17.80 -4.07 -6.58
N PHE A 145 -16.76 -4.27 -7.40
CA PHE A 145 -16.27 -3.23 -8.31
C PHE A 145 -16.36 -3.67 -9.78
N THR A 146 -16.72 -2.74 -10.66
CA THR A 146 -16.85 -3.00 -12.10
C THR A 146 -15.56 -3.53 -12.72
N ASP A 147 -14.41 -2.97 -12.34
CA ASP A 147 -13.09 -3.28 -12.89
C ASP A 147 -12.34 -4.38 -12.14
N VAL A 148 -13.00 -5.10 -11.25
CA VAL A 148 -12.41 -6.22 -10.50
C VAL A 148 -13.26 -7.49 -10.72
N PRO A 149 -13.21 -8.08 -11.92
CA PRO A 149 -13.86 -9.35 -12.18
C PRO A 149 -13.18 -10.49 -11.40
N ARG A 150 -13.83 -11.65 -11.29
CA ARG A 150 -13.32 -12.81 -10.54
C ARG A 150 -11.95 -13.30 -11.01
N GLU A 151 -11.66 -13.10 -12.28
CA GLU A 151 -10.39 -13.46 -12.92
C GLU A 151 -9.27 -12.47 -12.62
N SER A 152 -9.58 -11.32 -11.99
CA SER A 152 -8.58 -10.35 -11.60
C SER A 152 -7.56 -10.98 -10.64
N PRO A 153 -6.26 -10.78 -10.87
CA PRO A 153 -5.22 -11.35 -10.00
C PRO A 153 -5.26 -10.83 -8.56
N PHE A 154 -6.04 -9.77 -8.31
CA PHE A 154 -6.21 -9.19 -6.97
C PHE A 154 -7.63 -9.36 -6.41
N TYR A 155 -8.52 -10.07 -7.10
CA TYR A 155 -9.93 -10.19 -6.77
C TYR A 155 -10.17 -10.56 -5.29
N VAL A 156 -9.63 -11.68 -4.83
CA VAL A 156 -9.87 -12.20 -3.48
C VAL A 156 -9.51 -11.17 -2.40
N TRP A 157 -8.36 -10.54 -2.52
CA TRP A 157 -7.88 -9.57 -1.53
C TRP A 157 -8.68 -8.27 -1.54
N ILE A 158 -9.06 -7.79 -2.73
CA ILE A 158 -9.89 -6.59 -2.88
C ILE A 158 -11.27 -6.84 -2.29
N GLU A 159 -11.93 -7.95 -2.63
CA GLU A 159 -13.27 -8.28 -2.12
C GLU A 159 -13.27 -8.51 -0.59
N ASN A 160 -12.22 -9.13 -0.04
CA ASN A 160 -12.06 -9.27 1.42
C ASN A 160 -12.00 -7.94 2.16
N LEU A 161 -11.29 -6.96 1.61
CA LEU A 161 -11.21 -5.63 2.21
C LEU A 161 -12.49 -4.81 1.96
N ALA A 162 -13.11 -4.97 0.79
CA ALA A 162 -14.33 -4.25 0.42
C ALA A 162 -15.54 -4.69 1.26
N SER A 163 -15.74 -6.01 1.42
CA SER A 163 -16.85 -6.57 2.22
C SER A 163 -16.82 -6.14 3.70
N ARG A 164 -15.64 -5.76 4.19
CA ARG A 164 -15.44 -5.23 5.56
C ARG A 164 -15.46 -3.71 5.62
N GLY A 165 -15.66 -3.02 4.48
CA GLY A 165 -15.67 -1.57 4.40
C GLY A 165 -14.29 -0.90 4.60
N TYR A 166 -13.19 -1.67 4.50
CA TYR A 166 -11.82 -1.15 4.68
C TYR A 166 -11.34 -0.37 3.46
N ILE A 167 -11.86 -0.71 2.28
CA ILE A 167 -11.60 -0.01 1.03
C ILE A 167 -12.91 0.35 0.34
N GLY A 168 -12.87 1.39 -0.51
CA GLY A 168 -13.95 1.78 -1.37
C GLY A 168 -13.47 2.05 -2.79
N GLY A 169 -14.43 2.25 -3.69
CA GLY A 169 -14.22 2.62 -5.08
C GLY A 169 -14.56 4.07 -5.37
N TYR A 170 -14.56 4.38 -6.64
CA TYR A 170 -14.94 5.67 -7.23
C TYR A 170 -16.23 5.48 -8.02
N ALA A 171 -17.13 6.46 -7.95
CA ALA A 171 -18.38 6.42 -8.71
C ALA A 171 -18.09 6.22 -10.20
N CYS A 172 -18.89 5.35 -10.83
CA CYS A 172 -18.85 5.17 -12.28
C CYS A 172 -19.36 6.41 -13.04
N GLY A 173 -19.21 6.45 -14.35
CA GLY A 173 -19.62 7.56 -15.22
C GLY A 173 -18.59 8.68 -15.34
N GLY A 174 -17.44 8.56 -14.68
CA GLY A 174 -16.35 9.54 -14.73
C GLY A 174 -15.19 9.15 -15.64
N VAL A 175 -14.06 9.78 -15.37
CA VAL A 175 -12.77 9.50 -16.03
C VAL A 175 -11.72 9.21 -14.96
N ASN A 176 -10.90 8.21 -15.20
CA ASN A 176 -9.77 7.89 -14.33
C ASN A 176 -8.69 8.98 -14.47
N PRO A 177 -8.36 9.75 -13.42
CA PRO A 177 -7.44 10.87 -13.55
C PRO A 177 -5.98 10.45 -13.77
N GLN A 178 -5.61 9.20 -13.51
CA GLN A 178 -4.24 8.71 -13.76
C GLN A 178 -4.06 8.16 -15.18
N THR A 179 -5.11 7.64 -15.81
CA THR A 179 -5.03 6.99 -17.11
C THR A 179 -5.77 7.74 -18.21
N GLY A 180 -6.67 8.65 -17.88
CA GLY A 180 -7.58 9.30 -18.83
C GLY A 180 -8.70 8.40 -19.37
N SER A 181 -8.80 7.14 -18.89
CA SER A 181 -9.79 6.18 -19.36
C SER A 181 -11.19 6.51 -18.85
N SER A 182 -12.21 6.37 -19.71
CA SER A 182 -13.62 6.46 -19.31
C SER A 182 -14.00 5.27 -18.41
N GLU A 183 -14.77 5.53 -17.38
CA GLU A 183 -15.23 4.55 -16.39
C GLU A 183 -16.76 4.41 -16.48
N ALA A 184 -17.22 3.78 -17.54
CA ALA A 184 -18.65 3.59 -17.78
C ALA A 184 -19.33 2.84 -16.61
N CYS A 185 -20.57 3.18 -16.33
CA CYS A 185 -21.39 2.42 -15.40
C CYS A 185 -21.82 1.10 -16.04
N ASP A 186 -21.72 0.03 -15.28
CA ASP A 186 -22.31 -1.26 -15.65
C ASP A 186 -23.81 -1.33 -15.28
N GLY A 187 -24.46 -2.44 -15.60
CA GLY A 187 -25.90 -2.61 -15.34
C GLY A 187 -26.29 -2.58 -13.86
N GLN A 188 -25.32 -2.64 -12.95
CA GLN A 188 -25.52 -2.56 -11.49
C GLN A 188 -25.01 -1.24 -10.90
N ASN A 189 -24.49 -0.32 -11.73
CA ASN A 189 -23.87 0.94 -11.31
C ASN A 189 -22.77 0.75 -10.25
N ARG A 190 -21.99 -0.33 -10.38
CA ARG A 190 -20.89 -0.62 -9.45
C ARG A 190 -19.81 0.45 -9.56
N ALA A 191 -19.17 0.73 -8.44
CA ALA A 191 -18.01 1.62 -8.40
C ALA A 191 -16.79 1.00 -9.12
N TRP A 192 -15.81 1.84 -9.46
CA TRP A 192 -14.52 1.42 -9.99
C TRP A 192 -13.46 1.42 -8.89
N PHE A 193 -12.74 0.32 -8.76
CA PHE A 193 -11.66 0.20 -7.77
C PHE A 193 -10.36 0.88 -8.23
N ARG A 194 -10.09 0.85 -9.54
CA ARG A 194 -8.85 1.36 -10.14
C ARG A 194 -7.62 0.62 -9.61
N GLY A 195 -7.63 -0.70 -9.69
CA GLY A 195 -6.58 -1.57 -9.11
C GLY A 195 -5.18 -1.31 -9.65
N ALA A 196 -5.06 -0.87 -10.89
CA ALA A 196 -3.79 -0.54 -11.55
C ALA A 196 -3.24 0.86 -11.20
N ASN A 197 -4.06 1.76 -10.62
CA ASN A 197 -3.61 3.09 -10.25
C ASN A 197 -2.62 3.04 -9.10
N ASN A 198 -1.60 3.90 -9.16
CA ASN A 198 -0.69 4.10 -8.03
C ASN A 198 -1.45 4.65 -6.83
N VAL A 199 -1.08 4.20 -5.65
CA VAL A 199 -1.72 4.61 -4.39
C VAL A 199 -0.93 5.74 -3.73
N THR A 200 -1.66 6.73 -3.18
CA THR A 200 -1.03 7.81 -2.41
C THR A 200 -0.75 7.37 -0.97
N ARG A 201 0.14 8.10 -0.30
CA ARG A 201 0.46 7.87 1.12
C ARG A 201 -0.78 7.98 2.01
N ALA A 202 -1.67 8.94 1.74
CA ALA A 202 -2.91 9.09 2.51
C ALA A 202 -3.89 7.94 2.28
N GLN A 203 -4.04 7.48 1.04
CA GLN A 203 -4.86 6.31 0.73
C GLN A 203 -4.33 5.04 1.39
N ALA A 204 -3.00 4.83 1.35
CA ALA A 204 -2.37 3.70 2.02
C ALA A 204 -2.59 3.74 3.53
N ALA A 205 -2.41 4.90 4.17
CA ALA A 205 -2.66 5.08 5.59
C ALA A 205 -4.11 4.77 5.97
N LYS A 206 -5.09 5.18 5.15
CA LYS A 206 -6.50 4.88 5.41
C LYS A 206 -6.80 3.39 5.32
N ILE A 207 -6.32 2.71 4.29
CA ILE A 207 -6.53 1.26 4.11
C ILE A 207 -5.89 0.49 5.25
N ASP A 208 -4.65 0.80 5.58
CA ASP A 208 -3.90 0.16 6.66
C ASP A 208 -4.57 0.38 8.03
N ALA A 209 -4.92 1.63 8.35
CA ALA A 209 -5.59 1.97 9.61
C ALA A 209 -6.96 1.28 9.75
N ASN A 210 -7.79 1.27 8.70
CA ASN A 210 -9.08 0.60 8.72
C ASN A 210 -8.93 -0.91 8.97
N THR A 211 -7.88 -1.51 8.41
CA THR A 211 -7.67 -2.96 8.50
C THR A 211 -7.12 -3.39 9.85
N PHE A 212 -6.08 -2.73 10.35
CA PHE A 212 -5.39 -3.15 11.58
C PHE A 212 -5.86 -2.41 12.83
N PHE A 213 -6.46 -1.22 12.68
CA PHE A 213 -6.88 -0.36 13.79
C PHE A 213 -8.28 0.21 13.56
N PRO A 214 -9.33 -0.62 13.56
CA PRO A 214 -10.70 -0.17 13.23
C PRO A 214 -11.18 1.00 14.11
N ASN A 215 -10.68 1.12 15.34
CA ASN A 215 -10.98 2.24 16.23
C ASN A 215 -10.41 3.60 15.75
N CYS A 216 -9.53 3.61 14.75
CA CYS A 216 -9.06 4.83 14.09
C CYS A 216 -10.09 5.39 13.10
N ASN A 217 -11.09 4.60 12.73
CA ASN A 217 -12.13 5.03 11.79
C ASN A 217 -13.12 5.97 12.50
N PRO A 218 -13.25 7.25 12.07
CA PRO A 218 -14.16 8.20 12.71
C PRO A 218 -15.65 7.81 12.58
N SER A 219 -15.99 6.92 11.65
CA SER A 219 -17.37 6.43 11.43
C SER A 219 -17.78 5.31 12.39
N VAL A 220 -16.87 4.83 13.25
CA VAL A 220 -17.11 3.72 14.20
C VAL A 220 -17.22 4.22 15.63
N ARG A 221 -17.25 5.54 15.86
CA ARG A 221 -17.43 6.14 17.19
C ARG A 221 -18.86 6.51 17.46
#